data_0e9cadeb84e4a2e83e60419f2a0547f4
#
_entry.id   0e9cadeb84e4a2e83e60419f2a0547f4
#
_cell.length_a   1.000
_cell.length_b   1.000
_cell.length_c   1.000
_cell.angle_alpha   90.00
_cell.angle_beta   90.00
_cell.angle_gamma   90.00
#
_symmetry.space_group_name_H-M   'P 1'
#
loop_
_entity.id
_entity.type
_entity.pdbx_description
1 polymer ?
#
loop_
_entity_poly.entity_id
_entity_poly.type
_entity_poly.pdbx_seq_one_letter_code
_entity_poly.pdbx_strand_id
1 'polypeptide(L)'
;MADKKAQAPEKDAKKKGGKLKLIIILVLVLAVLGGGGFAAWKFYLQPKLAGDAAAENGAPTDGEKAAAEKGDGEKKAEVASATGGQLVTLDAFVVNLSDPMGRRYLKTTMDVEVADAAAAAALTAAMPKVKDTLLLLLSSKTFEEISSMDRKIELKNQIVERLNQILGKGKVRNVYFTEFVVQ
;
A
#
# COMPACT_ATOMS: atom_id res chain seq x y z
N MET A 1 -77.18 -10.87 -25.16
CA MET A 1 -77.82 -9.90 -24.23
C MET A 1 -76.80 -9.51 -23.21
N ALA A 2 -76.30 -8.36 -23.41
CA ALA A 2 -76.29 -7.21 -22.52
C ALA A 2 -75.32 -7.34 -21.33
N ASP A 3 -74.22 -6.67 -21.45
CA ASP A 3 -73.90 -5.32 -20.98
C ASP A 3 -73.69 -5.18 -19.46
N LYS A 4 -72.53 -4.77 -19.04
CA LYS A 4 -72.25 -3.47 -18.40
C LYS A 4 -70.91 -3.48 -17.65
N LYS A 5 -69.89 -3.00 -18.24
CA LYS A 5 -69.14 -1.75 -18.02
C LYS A 5 -69.33 -1.15 -16.63
N ALA A 6 -68.28 -1.18 -15.83
CA ALA A 6 -68.03 -0.15 -14.81
C ALA A 6 -66.51 0.16 -14.74
N GLN A 7 -66.21 1.35 -15.18
CA GLN A 7 -64.96 2.07 -15.07
C GLN A 7 -64.79 2.65 -13.67
N ALA A 8 -63.53 2.77 -13.30
CA ALA A 8 -62.86 3.88 -12.66
C ALA A 8 -62.74 3.84 -11.14
N PRO A 9 -61.84 4.61 -10.55
CA PRO A 9 -60.91 5.59 -11.12
C PRO A 9 -59.43 5.45 -10.66
N GLU A 10 -58.57 5.94 -11.53
CA GLU A 10 -57.23 6.37 -11.20
C GLU A 10 -57.20 7.31 -10.01
N LYS A 11 -56.32 7.04 -9.06
CA LYS A 11 -55.85 8.03 -8.11
C LYS A 11 -54.40 8.36 -8.34
N ASP A 12 -54.17 9.46 -8.97
CA ASP A 12 -52.94 10.23 -9.00
C ASP A 12 -52.31 10.30 -7.61
N ALA A 13 -51.25 9.56 -7.37
CA ALA A 13 -50.37 9.75 -6.25
C ALA A 13 -49.23 10.69 -6.69
N LYS A 14 -49.48 11.98 -6.51
CA LYS A 14 -48.56 13.09 -6.64
C LYS A 14 -47.19 12.80 -6.06
N LYS A 15 -46.17 12.70 -6.90
CA LYS A 15 -44.72 12.69 -6.57
C LYS A 15 -44.36 14.00 -5.83
N LYS A 16 -44.38 14.00 -4.52
CA LYS A 16 -43.84 15.08 -3.64
C LYS A 16 -42.58 14.65 -2.88
N GLY A 17 -41.83 13.66 -3.37
CA GLY A 17 -40.62 13.15 -2.68
C GLY A 17 -39.28 13.68 -3.19
N GLY A 18 -39.25 14.42 -4.32
CA GLY A 18 -37.96 14.83 -4.93
C GLY A 18 -37.28 16.01 -4.19
N LYS A 19 -38.04 16.96 -3.71
CA LYS A 19 -37.51 18.18 -3.04
C LYS A 19 -36.99 17.87 -1.63
N LEU A 20 -37.64 16.97 -0.91
CA LEU A 20 -37.22 16.58 0.44
C LEU A 20 -35.89 15.81 0.41
N LYS A 21 -35.71 14.90 -0.55
CA LYS A 21 -34.43 14.19 -0.74
C LYS A 21 -33.29 15.12 -1.14
N LEU A 22 -33.59 16.13 -1.99
CA LEU A 22 -32.59 17.13 -2.38
C LEU A 22 -32.18 18.04 -1.20
N ILE A 23 -33.12 18.41 -0.34
CA ILE A 23 -32.84 19.20 0.88
C ILE A 23 -31.98 18.36 1.86
N ILE A 24 -32.30 17.10 2.06
CA ILE A 24 -31.54 16.21 2.94
C ILE A 24 -30.07 16.03 2.41
N ILE A 25 -29.91 15.85 1.11
CA ILE A 25 -28.57 15.74 0.48
C ILE A 25 -27.81 17.07 0.63
N LEU A 26 -28.47 18.22 0.42
CA LEU A 26 -27.86 19.53 0.56
C LEU A 26 -27.39 19.78 2.01
N VAL A 27 -28.20 19.44 3.00
CA VAL A 27 -27.86 19.57 4.44
C VAL A 27 -26.69 18.63 4.80
N LEU A 28 -26.66 17.42 4.26
CA LEU A 28 -25.60 16.47 4.50
C LEU A 28 -24.28 16.94 3.89
N VAL A 29 -24.30 17.52 2.69
CA VAL A 29 -23.13 18.13 2.03
C VAL A 29 -22.63 19.34 2.82
N LEU A 30 -23.54 20.18 3.33
CA LEU A 30 -23.20 21.35 4.14
C LEU A 30 -22.60 20.95 5.50
N ALA A 31 -23.09 19.88 6.11
CA ALA A 31 -22.56 19.32 7.36
C ALA A 31 -21.14 18.72 7.16
N VAL A 32 -20.87 18.07 6.01
CA VAL A 32 -19.55 17.53 5.67
C VAL A 32 -18.54 18.65 5.35
N LEU A 33 -18.98 19.72 4.66
CA LEU A 33 -18.12 20.87 4.36
C LEU A 33 -17.85 21.75 5.57
N GLY A 34 -18.81 21.88 6.50
CA GLY A 34 -18.67 22.70 7.72
C GLY A 34 -17.96 21.98 8.87
N GLY A 35 -18.20 20.67 9.05
CA GLY A 35 -17.63 19.90 10.17
C GLY A 35 -16.31 19.20 9.83
N GLY A 36 -16.17 18.70 8.61
CA GLY A 36 -14.97 17.98 8.17
C GLY A 36 -13.78 18.89 7.84
N GLY A 37 -14.03 20.12 7.38
CA GLY A 37 -12.97 21.08 7.07
C GLY A 37 -12.22 21.58 8.30
N PHE A 38 -12.92 21.74 9.44
CA PHE A 38 -12.30 22.23 10.68
C PHE A 38 -11.44 21.17 11.38
N ALA A 39 -11.84 19.91 11.34
CA ALA A 39 -11.06 18.80 11.90
C ALA A 39 -9.82 18.49 11.05
N ALA A 40 -9.96 18.54 9.72
CA ALA A 40 -8.83 18.35 8.81
C ALA A 40 -7.80 19.49 8.88
N TRP A 41 -8.26 20.73 9.07
CA TRP A 41 -7.39 21.90 9.29
C TRP A 41 -6.58 21.76 10.59
N LYS A 42 -7.19 21.33 11.69
CA LYS A 42 -6.51 21.20 12.98
C LYS A 42 -5.50 20.04 13.02
N PHE A 43 -5.77 18.99 12.26
CA PHE A 43 -4.88 17.80 12.26
C PHE A 43 -3.77 17.85 11.21
N TYR A 44 -3.98 18.56 10.09
CA TYR A 44 -3.04 18.59 8.96
C TYR A 44 -2.16 19.84 8.88
N LEU A 45 -2.62 21.01 9.36
CA LEU A 45 -1.87 22.26 9.27
C LEU A 45 -1.18 22.73 10.56
N GLN A 46 -1.61 22.29 11.73
CA GLN A 46 -1.00 22.71 12.98
C GLN A 46 0.42 22.19 13.29
N PRO A 47 0.88 21.01 12.82
CA PRO A 47 2.25 20.59 13.09
C PRO A 47 3.33 21.35 12.31
N LYS A 48 2.95 22.21 11.34
CA LYS A 48 3.95 22.94 10.53
C LYS A 48 4.23 24.37 10.98
N LEU A 49 3.54 24.89 11.98
CA LEU A 49 3.68 26.29 12.43
C LEU A 49 4.16 26.47 13.88
N ALA A 50 4.52 25.36 14.56
CA ALA A 50 5.03 25.43 15.92
C ALA A 50 6.51 24.95 16.00
N GLY A 51 7.34 25.52 15.14
CA GLY A 51 8.76 25.22 15.11
C GLY A 51 9.58 26.45 14.72
N ASP A 52 9.48 27.53 15.50
CA ASP A 52 10.51 28.55 15.60
C ASP A 52 10.09 29.56 16.68
N ALA A 53 10.62 29.39 17.86
CA ALA A 53 11.02 30.44 18.79
C ALA A 53 11.38 29.80 20.15
N ALA A 54 12.62 29.64 20.44
CA ALA A 54 13.32 30.20 21.58
C ALA A 54 14.69 29.55 21.72
N ALA A 55 15.64 30.41 21.51
CA ALA A 55 17.07 30.18 21.69
C ALA A 55 17.46 30.29 23.18
N GLU A 56 18.60 29.69 23.45
CA GLU A 56 19.66 30.12 24.35
C GLU A 56 19.67 29.61 25.80
N ASN A 57 20.74 28.94 26.05
CA ASN A 57 21.73 29.00 27.13
C ASN A 57 21.95 27.73 27.96
N GLY A 58 23.23 27.29 27.94
CA GLY A 58 23.87 26.62 29.06
C GLY A 58 24.54 25.28 28.75
N ALA A 59 25.83 25.33 28.40
CA ALA A 59 26.75 24.19 28.51
C ALA A 59 27.41 24.24 29.92
N PRO A 60 28.32 23.31 30.29
CA PRO A 60 28.40 21.85 30.17
C PRO A 60 28.64 21.17 31.54
N THR A 61 28.55 19.86 31.68
CA THR A 61 29.42 19.07 32.57
C THR A 61 29.39 17.57 32.23
N ASP A 62 30.58 17.00 32.29
CA ASP A 62 31.00 15.63 32.11
C ASP A 62 30.28 14.59 33.00
N GLY A 63 30.29 13.33 32.52
CA GLY A 63 29.97 12.18 33.37
C GLY A 63 29.63 10.89 32.59
N GLU A 64 30.63 10.27 32.10
CA GLU A 64 30.99 8.84 32.02
C GLU A 64 29.93 7.75 32.33
N LYS A 65 29.79 6.82 31.33
CA LYS A 65 29.70 5.36 31.44
C LYS A 65 28.40 4.69 31.88
N ALA A 66 27.80 3.99 30.97
CA ALA A 66 27.68 2.52 30.99
C ALA A 66 26.76 2.02 29.89
N ALA A 67 27.23 0.95 29.24
CA ALA A 67 26.57 0.17 28.17
C ALA A 67 25.26 -0.46 28.62
N ALA A 68 24.29 -0.50 27.72
CA ALA A 68 23.37 -1.65 27.53
C ALA A 68 22.76 -1.60 26.13
N GLU A 69 23.00 -2.68 25.39
CA GLU A 69 22.38 -3.08 24.16
C GLU A 69 20.86 -3.01 24.20
N LYS A 70 20.26 -2.63 23.11
CA LYS A 70 19.20 -3.34 22.35
C LYS A 70 18.25 -2.37 21.68
N GLY A 71 18.05 -2.64 20.43
CA GLY A 71 16.91 -2.12 19.72
C GLY A 71 17.31 -1.56 18.36
N ASP A 72 17.73 -2.45 17.48
CA ASP A 72 17.80 -2.21 16.05
C ASP A 72 16.38 -1.97 15.52
N GLY A 73 15.97 -0.73 15.64
CA GLY A 73 14.78 -0.20 14.98
C GLY A 73 15.22 0.32 13.63
N GLU A 74 15.31 -0.55 12.65
CA GLU A 74 15.53 -0.21 11.26
C GLU A 74 14.53 0.86 10.82
N LYS A 75 15.03 2.07 10.74
CA LYS A 75 14.36 3.22 10.16
C LYS A 75 14.23 2.95 8.67
N LYS A 76 13.07 2.38 8.28
CA LYS A 76 12.67 2.17 6.90
C LYS A 76 12.84 3.49 6.14
N ALA A 77 13.91 3.60 5.38
CA ALA A 77 14.16 4.76 4.53
C ALA A 77 13.15 4.75 3.38
N GLU A 78 12.18 5.63 3.46
CA GLU A 78 11.24 5.93 2.38
C GLU A 78 11.99 6.79 1.35
N VAL A 79 12.60 6.13 0.38
CA VAL A 79 13.22 6.81 -0.77
C VAL A 79 12.11 7.15 -1.74
N ALA A 80 11.64 8.40 -1.69
CA ALA A 80 10.72 8.94 -2.68
C ALA A 80 11.45 9.05 -4.03
N SER A 81 11.07 8.20 -4.98
CA SER A 81 11.56 8.30 -6.37
C SER A 81 11.04 9.55 -7.06
N ALA A 82 11.91 10.26 -7.73
CA ALA A 82 11.62 11.49 -8.49
C ALA A 82 10.61 11.32 -9.65
N THR A 83 10.07 10.12 -9.87
CA THR A 83 9.14 9.77 -10.96
C THR A 83 7.72 9.44 -10.45
N GLY A 84 7.36 9.84 -9.23
CA GLY A 84 5.99 9.65 -8.71
C GLY A 84 5.66 8.22 -8.26
N GLY A 85 6.60 7.27 -8.28
CA GLY A 85 6.47 5.93 -7.71
C GLY A 85 6.96 5.91 -6.25
N GLN A 86 6.38 5.04 -5.43
CA GLN A 86 6.80 4.80 -4.06
C GLN A 86 7.50 3.45 -3.97
N LEU A 87 8.64 3.37 -3.27
CA LEU A 87 9.33 2.13 -2.98
C LEU A 87 8.81 1.53 -1.65
N VAL A 88 8.52 0.24 -1.68
CA VAL A 88 8.13 -0.54 -0.51
C VAL A 88 9.11 -1.70 -0.37
N THR A 89 9.87 -1.72 0.71
CA THR A 89 10.80 -2.80 1.02
C THR A 89 10.03 -4.01 1.55
N LEU A 90 10.29 -5.19 0.98
CA LEU A 90 9.80 -6.45 1.49
C LEU A 90 10.83 -7.10 2.41
N ASP A 91 10.35 -7.87 3.39
CA ASP A 91 11.22 -8.69 4.24
C ASP A 91 12.01 -9.71 3.43
N ALA A 92 13.12 -10.18 3.97
CA ALA A 92 13.94 -11.19 3.32
C ALA A 92 13.17 -12.50 3.13
N PHE A 93 13.29 -13.08 1.93
CA PHE A 93 12.78 -14.40 1.60
C PHE A 93 13.94 -15.42 1.65
N VAL A 94 13.71 -16.53 2.33
CA VAL A 94 14.60 -17.69 2.32
C VAL A 94 13.81 -18.89 1.85
N VAL A 95 14.16 -19.43 0.70
CA VAL A 95 13.44 -20.54 0.06
C VAL A 95 14.38 -21.63 -0.40
N ASN A 96 13.92 -22.88 -0.38
CA ASN A 96 14.59 -23.97 -1.07
C ASN A 96 14.30 -23.89 -2.57
N LEU A 97 15.33 -23.99 -3.39
CA LEU A 97 15.18 -24.12 -4.84
C LEU A 97 14.74 -25.54 -5.23
N SER A 98 14.04 -25.64 -6.36
CA SER A 98 13.55 -26.90 -6.93
C SER A 98 14.64 -27.61 -7.73
N ASP A 99 15.87 -27.69 -7.19
CA ASP A 99 17.01 -28.31 -7.86
C ASP A 99 17.00 -29.81 -7.71
N PRO A 100 17.14 -30.59 -8.83
CA PRO A 100 17.19 -32.04 -8.77
C PRO A 100 18.53 -32.57 -8.21
N MET A 101 19.60 -31.78 -8.25
CA MET A 101 20.97 -32.16 -7.92
C MET A 101 21.38 -31.83 -6.49
N GLY A 102 20.55 -31.16 -5.71
CA GLY A 102 20.93 -30.81 -4.35
C GLY A 102 20.03 -29.73 -3.74
N ARG A 103 20.13 -29.62 -2.43
CA ARG A 103 19.35 -28.60 -1.67
C ARG A 103 20.13 -27.30 -1.71
N ARG A 104 19.67 -26.37 -2.53
CA ARG A 104 20.15 -24.98 -2.55
C ARG A 104 19.12 -24.05 -1.96
N TYR A 105 19.59 -23.03 -1.28
CA TYR A 105 18.76 -21.99 -0.69
C TYR A 105 18.98 -20.70 -1.44
N LEU A 106 17.89 -20.03 -1.78
CA LEU A 106 17.91 -18.65 -2.22
C LEU A 106 17.52 -17.75 -1.04
N LYS A 107 18.40 -16.81 -0.69
CA LYS A 107 18.08 -15.68 0.17
C LYS A 107 17.99 -14.42 -0.69
N THR A 108 16.86 -13.75 -0.66
CA THR A 108 16.65 -12.54 -1.44
C THR A 108 15.85 -11.51 -0.66
N THR A 109 16.26 -10.24 -0.77
CA THR A 109 15.51 -9.07 -0.32
C THR A 109 15.21 -8.20 -1.52
N MET A 110 14.05 -7.57 -1.56
CA MET A 110 13.64 -6.78 -2.70
C MET A 110 12.82 -5.55 -2.32
N ASP A 111 12.97 -4.50 -3.11
CA ASP A 111 12.13 -3.31 -3.07
C ASP A 111 11.14 -3.35 -4.23
N VAL A 112 9.90 -3.04 -3.94
CA VAL A 112 8.81 -2.99 -4.92
C VAL A 112 8.46 -1.54 -5.20
N GLU A 113 8.61 -1.12 -6.45
CA GLU A 113 8.15 0.18 -6.92
C GLU A 113 6.68 0.11 -7.29
N VAL A 114 5.87 0.86 -6.56
CA VAL A 114 4.42 0.97 -6.78
C VAL A 114 4.06 2.32 -7.40
N ALA A 115 2.91 2.38 -8.08
CA ALA A 115 2.50 3.54 -8.84
C ALA A 115 2.25 4.78 -7.97
N ASP A 116 1.65 4.57 -6.79
CA ASP A 116 1.19 5.63 -5.90
C ASP A 116 1.08 5.15 -4.44
N ALA A 117 0.80 6.06 -3.52
CA ALA A 117 0.63 5.76 -2.10
C ALA A 117 -0.57 4.81 -1.83
N ALA A 118 -1.61 4.85 -2.66
CA ALA A 118 -2.74 3.94 -2.54
C ALA A 118 -2.33 2.50 -2.90
N ALA A 119 -1.47 2.33 -3.91
CA ALA A 119 -0.89 1.04 -4.26
C ALA A 119 0.05 0.52 -3.15
N ALA A 120 0.82 1.40 -2.49
CA ALA A 120 1.65 1.03 -1.34
C ALA A 120 0.80 0.55 -0.15
N ALA A 121 -0.27 1.25 0.17
CA ALA A 121 -1.22 0.83 1.20
C ALA A 121 -1.89 -0.51 0.86
N ALA A 122 -2.30 -0.71 -0.41
CA ALA A 122 -2.87 -1.97 -0.89
C ALA A 122 -1.86 -3.13 -0.81
N LEU A 123 -0.59 -2.90 -1.16
CA LEU A 123 0.49 -3.87 -1.04
C LEU A 123 0.65 -4.31 0.43
N THR A 124 0.70 -3.34 1.35
CA THR A 124 0.81 -3.60 2.78
C THR A 124 -0.38 -4.38 3.33
N ALA A 125 -1.59 -4.02 2.93
CA ALA A 125 -2.82 -4.73 3.32
C ALA A 125 -2.88 -6.17 2.78
N ALA A 126 -2.31 -6.40 1.58
CA ALA A 126 -2.26 -7.71 0.94
C ALA A 126 -0.98 -8.51 1.27
N MET A 127 -0.14 -8.03 2.21
CA MET A 127 1.18 -8.62 2.51
C MET A 127 1.20 -10.14 2.70
N PRO A 128 0.25 -10.77 3.40
CA PRO A 128 0.23 -12.24 3.53
C PRO A 128 0.09 -12.94 2.18
N LYS A 129 -0.77 -12.44 1.28
CA LYS A 129 -0.96 -12.99 -0.08
C LYS A 129 0.27 -12.78 -0.95
N VAL A 130 0.89 -11.61 -0.82
CA VAL A 130 2.14 -11.26 -1.52
C VAL A 130 3.25 -12.23 -1.10
N LYS A 131 3.47 -12.41 0.20
CA LYS A 131 4.48 -13.33 0.73
C LYS A 131 4.26 -14.77 0.26
N ASP A 132 3.04 -15.28 0.35
CA ASP A 132 2.69 -16.61 -0.10
C ASP A 132 2.98 -16.81 -1.60
N THR A 133 2.50 -15.90 -2.44
CA THR A 133 2.70 -15.96 -3.89
C THR A 133 4.18 -15.91 -4.27
N LEU A 134 4.97 -15.05 -3.61
CA LEU A 134 6.40 -14.94 -3.86
C LEU A 134 7.17 -16.17 -3.36
N LEU A 135 6.83 -16.72 -2.20
CA LEU A 135 7.43 -17.96 -1.70
C LEU A 135 7.19 -19.12 -2.66
N LEU A 136 5.96 -19.28 -3.17
CA LEU A 136 5.63 -20.31 -4.14
C LEU A 136 6.40 -20.11 -5.46
N LEU A 137 6.45 -18.89 -5.98
CA LEU A 137 7.18 -18.57 -7.20
C LEU A 137 8.69 -18.84 -7.05
N LEU A 138 9.31 -18.35 -5.98
CA LEU A 138 10.73 -18.50 -5.75
C LEU A 138 11.14 -19.97 -5.51
N SER A 139 10.32 -20.72 -4.74
CA SER A 139 10.55 -22.14 -4.48
C SER A 139 10.38 -23.03 -5.71
N SER A 140 9.63 -22.59 -6.72
CA SER A 140 9.47 -23.31 -7.97
C SER A 140 10.68 -23.19 -8.91
N LYS A 141 11.63 -22.29 -8.62
CA LYS A 141 12.80 -22.02 -9.48
C LYS A 141 13.95 -22.98 -9.19
N THR A 142 14.67 -23.32 -10.25
CA THR A 142 15.96 -24.00 -10.17
C THR A 142 17.10 -22.98 -10.15
N PHE A 143 18.31 -23.42 -9.76
CA PHE A 143 19.50 -22.58 -9.81
C PHE A 143 19.78 -22.05 -11.23
N GLU A 144 19.60 -22.87 -12.26
CA GLU A 144 19.82 -22.49 -13.66
C GLU A 144 18.87 -21.36 -14.08
N GLU A 145 17.63 -21.39 -13.59
CA GLU A 145 16.61 -20.38 -13.91
C GLU A 145 16.81 -19.02 -13.21
N ILE A 146 17.78 -18.92 -12.29
CA ILE A 146 18.04 -17.69 -11.54
C ILE A 146 19.50 -17.25 -11.56
N SER A 147 20.41 -18.04 -12.17
CA SER A 147 21.85 -17.80 -12.10
C SER A 147 22.33 -16.69 -13.04
N SER A 148 21.79 -16.60 -14.25
CA SER A 148 22.20 -15.58 -15.23
C SER A 148 21.49 -14.25 -15.06
N MET A 149 22.06 -13.18 -15.64
CA MET A 149 21.44 -11.85 -15.59
C MET A 149 20.07 -11.83 -16.28
N ASP A 150 19.96 -12.44 -17.45
CA ASP A 150 18.71 -12.49 -18.22
C ASP A 150 17.61 -13.21 -17.45
N ARG A 151 17.96 -14.31 -16.79
CA ARG A 151 17.04 -15.07 -15.94
C ARG A 151 16.57 -14.27 -14.71
N LYS A 152 17.44 -13.45 -14.13
CA LYS A 152 17.06 -12.54 -13.04
C LYS A 152 16.11 -11.47 -13.51
N ILE A 153 16.31 -10.93 -14.72
CA ILE A 153 15.37 -9.96 -15.31
C ILE A 153 14.02 -10.63 -15.56
N GLU A 154 14.00 -11.84 -16.10
CA GLU A 154 12.78 -12.61 -16.30
C GLU A 154 12.03 -12.85 -14.98
N LEU A 155 12.76 -13.25 -13.92
CA LEU A 155 12.21 -13.45 -12.58
C LEU A 155 11.58 -12.15 -12.04
N LYS A 156 12.24 -11.00 -12.22
CA LYS A 156 11.66 -9.69 -11.85
C LYS A 156 10.33 -9.43 -12.55
N ASN A 157 10.26 -9.70 -13.85
CA ASN A 157 9.03 -9.52 -14.63
C ASN A 157 7.91 -10.44 -14.15
N GLN A 158 8.23 -11.70 -13.85
CA GLN A 158 7.27 -12.63 -13.26
C GLN A 158 6.77 -12.18 -11.90
N ILE A 159 7.64 -11.64 -11.04
CA ILE A 159 7.25 -11.07 -9.75
C ILE A 159 6.30 -9.90 -9.96
N VAL A 160 6.64 -8.93 -10.84
CA VAL A 160 5.79 -7.78 -11.15
C VAL A 160 4.41 -8.24 -11.63
N GLU A 161 4.36 -9.23 -12.52
CA GLU A 161 3.11 -9.78 -13.02
C GLU A 161 2.27 -10.38 -11.89
N ARG A 162 2.87 -11.22 -11.03
CA ARG A 162 2.17 -11.85 -9.90
C ARG A 162 1.64 -10.82 -8.90
N LEU A 163 2.43 -9.80 -8.59
CA LEU A 163 2.00 -8.72 -7.71
C LEU A 163 0.85 -7.91 -8.33
N ASN A 164 0.91 -7.64 -9.63
CA ASN A 164 -0.18 -6.96 -10.34
C ASN A 164 -1.47 -7.82 -10.44
N GLN A 165 -1.38 -9.14 -10.41
CA GLN A 165 -2.55 -10.03 -10.31
C GLN A 165 -3.25 -9.89 -8.94
N ILE A 166 -2.48 -9.63 -7.87
CA ILE A 166 -3.03 -9.45 -6.51
C ILE A 166 -3.59 -8.05 -6.30
N LEU A 167 -2.85 -7.02 -6.73
CA LEU A 167 -3.12 -5.62 -6.42
C LEU A 167 -3.94 -4.89 -7.48
N GLY A 168 -3.98 -5.43 -8.70
CA GLY A 168 -4.55 -4.82 -9.89
C GLY A 168 -3.49 -4.36 -10.88
N LYS A 169 -3.85 -4.34 -12.16
CA LYS A 169 -2.93 -4.00 -13.26
C LYS A 169 -2.33 -2.60 -13.09
N GLY A 170 -1.01 -2.49 -13.29
CA GLY A 170 -0.28 -1.23 -13.25
C GLY A 170 -0.04 -0.65 -11.86
N LYS A 171 -0.41 -1.36 -10.79
CA LYS A 171 -0.13 -0.93 -9.41
C LYS A 171 1.33 -1.13 -9.03
N VAL A 172 1.96 -2.19 -9.54
CA VAL A 172 3.39 -2.44 -9.39
C VAL A 172 4.08 -2.13 -10.73
N ARG A 173 5.09 -1.27 -10.68
CA ARG A 173 5.88 -0.83 -11.84
C ARG A 173 7.12 -1.68 -12.02
N ASN A 174 7.88 -1.88 -10.93
CA ASN A 174 9.15 -2.58 -10.99
C ASN A 174 9.46 -3.29 -9.66
N VAL A 175 10.46 -4.17 -9.69
CA VAL A 175 11.03 -4.84 -8.53
C VAL A 175 12.54 -4.73 -8.60
N TYR A 176 13.18 -4.42 -7.50
CA TYR A 176 14.62 -4.29 -7.36
C TYR A 176 15.13 -5.28 -6.32
N PHE A 177 16.01 -6.20 -6.72
CA PHE A 177 16.69 -7.06 -5.76
C PHE A 177 17.78 -6.27 -5.05
N THR A 178 17.69 -6.16 -3.73
CA THR A 178 18.70 -5.51 -2.88
C THR A 178 19.67 -6.54 -2.30
N GLU A 179 19.22 -7.78 -2.13
CA GLU A 179 20.06 -8.94 -1.79
C GLU A 179 19.62 -10.12 -2.64
N PHE A 180 20.59 -10.88 -3.18
CA PHE A 180 20.31 -12.09 -3.95
C PHE A 180 21.47 -13.06 -3.81
N VAL A 181 21.35 -14.02 -2.89
CA VAL A 181 22.39 -14.98 -2.53
C VAL A 181 21.84 -16.39 -2.68
N VAL A 182 22.60 -17.24 -3.36
CA VAL A 182 22.32 -18.70 -3.47
C VAL A 182 23.41 -19.45 -2.74
N GLN A 183 23.01 -20.34 -1.87
CA GLN A 183 23.90 -21.20 -1.06
C GLN A 183 23.54 -22.67 -1.24
#